data_3ad70fc3e85ed75b024e77b4d26c8471
#
_entry.id   3ad70fc3e85ed75b024e77b4d26c8471
#
_cell.length_a   1.000
_cell.length_b   1.000
_cell.length_c   1.000
_cell.angle_alpha   90.00
_cell.angle_beta   90.00
_cell.angle_gamma   90.00
#
_symmetry.space_group_name_H-M   'P 1'
#
loop_
_entity.id
_entity.type
_entity.pdbx_description
1 polymer ?
#
loop_
_entity_poly.entity_id
_entity_poly.type
_entity_poly.pdbx_seq_one_letter_code
_entity_poly.pdbx_strand_id
1 'polypeptide(L)'
;MTAPLVLRAAIGNYDHTKALKDGTVKSDRLRLEFVEVEPITRAFRRMARDLEFDVTEMALTTHALAHAFAKPITALPIVLTRDFHHGAIVCAKGSTLGVQMVIACCMV
;
A
#
# COMPACT_ATOMS: atom_id res chain seq x y z
N MET A 1 22.09 25.74 4.15
CA MET A 1 21.68 24.49 3.45
C MET A 1 20.98 23.61 4.47
N THR A 2 19.70 23.37 4.29
CA THR A 2 18.93 22.50 5.22
C THR A 2 19.25 21.05 4.89
N ALA A 3 19.55 20.23 5.88
CA ALA A 3 19.76 18.80 5.67
C ALA A 3 18.49 18.16 5.07
N PRO A 4 18.60 17.17 4.18
CA PRO A 4 17.45 16.50 3.60
C PRO A 4 16.66 15.77 4.69
N LEU A 5 15.34 15.79 4.60
CA LEU A 5 14.47 14.99 5.45
C LEU A 5 14.64 13.51 5.10
N VAL A 6 15.00 12.69 6.07
CA VAL A 6 15.15 11.25 5.89
C VAL A 6 13.90 10.56 6.37
N LEU A 7 13.27 9.73 5.49
CA LEU A 7 12.07 8.98 5.80
C LEU A 7 12.30 7.48 5.57
N ARG A 8 11.87 6.65 6.52
CA ARG A 8 11.86 5.20 6.39
C ARG A 8 10.66 4.77 5.54
N ALA A 9 10.91 4.09 4.44
CA ALA A 9 9.90 3.71 3.46
C ALA A 9 9.84 2.19 3.26
N ALA A 10 8.64 1.62 3.32
CA ALA A 10 8.37 0.22 2.97
C ALA A 10 7.45 0.19 1.75
N ILE A 11 8.04 -0.04 0.58
CA ILE A 11 7.35 -0.09 -0.72
C ILE A 11 7.82 -1.34 -1.45
N GLY A 12 6.91 -2.04 -2.11
CA GLY A 12 7.20 -3.23 -2.90
C GLY A 12 8.12 -2.98 -4.09
N ASN A 13 8.65 -4.06 -4.64
CA ASN A 13 9.54 -4.02 -5.80
C ASN A 13 8.72 -4.09 -7.08
N TYR A 14 8.46 -2.94 -7.67
CA TYR A 14 7.75 -2.78 -8.95
C TYR A 14 8.65 -2.10 -9.96
N ASP A 15 8.44 -2.34 -11.25
CA ASP A 15 9.24 -1.72 -12.32
C ASP A 15 9.23 -0.18 -12.25
N HIS A 16 8.08 0.39 -11.91
CA HIS A 16 7.93 1.85 -11.79
C HIS A 16 8.51 2.44 -10.48
N THR A 17 8.75 1.63 -9.45
CA THR A 17 9.40 2.09 -8.21
C THR A 17 10.91 1.89 -8.22
N LYS A 18 11.43 1.16 -9.20
CA LYS A 18 12.84 0.81 -9.30
C LYS A 18 13.74 2.04 -9.37
N ALA A 19 13.40 3.02 -10.22
CA ALA A 19 14.17 4.25 -10.36
C ALA A 19 14.25 5.08 -9.07
N LEU A 20 13.25 4.94 -8.19
CA LEU A 20 13.25 5.57 -6.87
C LEU A 20 14.15 4.82 -5.90
N LYS A 21 14.15 3.49 -5.97
CA LYS A 21 14.94 2.62 -5.07
C LYS A 21 16.43 2.58 -5.43
N ASP A 22 16.77 2.57 -6.71
CA ASP A 22 18.17 2.56 -7.18
C ASP A 22 18.84 3.95 -7.12
N GLY A 23 18.05 4.97 -6.80
CA GLY A 23 18.53 6.33 -6.67
C GLY A 23 18.74 7.07 -8.00
N THR A 24 18.17 6.56 -9.10
CA THR A 24 18.12 7.30 -10.38
C THR A 24 17.28 8.57 -10.23
N VAL A 25 16.19 8.50 -9.49
CA VAL A 25 15.37 9.66 -9.11
C VAL A 25 15.74 10.07 -7.70
N LYS A 26 16.22 11.30 -7.55
CA LYS A 26 16.66 11.88 -6.27
C LYS A 26 16.01 13.23 -6.03
N SER A 27 15.93 13.59 -4.76
CA SER A 27 15.51 14.92 -4.32
C SER A 27 16.54 15.48 -3.34
N ASP A 28 16.86 16.76 -3.47
CA ASP A 28 17.77 17.45 -2.54
C ASP A 28 17.12 17.73 -1.18
N ARG A 29 15.79 17.62 -1.09
CA ARG A 29 15.00 17.92 0.09
C ARG A 29 14.57 16.69 0.86
N LEU A 30 14.55 15.52 0.20
CA LEU A 30 13.99 14.29 0.76
C LEU A 30 14.88 13.10 0.39
N ARG A 31 15.19 12.27 1.37
CA ARG A 31 15.85 10.98 1.20
C ARG A 31 14.95 9.87 1.75
N LEU A 32 14.70 8.85 0.93
CA LEU A 32 13.98 7.65 1.35
C LEU A 32 14.99 6.55 1.72
N GLU A 33 14.83 5.99 2.91
CA GLU A 33 15.55 4.80 3.34
C GLU A 33 14.60 3.60 3.24
N PHE A 34 14.84 2.76 2.23
CA PHE A 34 13.97 1.62 1.96
C PHE A 34 14.22 0.46 2.92
N VAL A 35 13.15 -0.01 3.54
CA VAL A 35 13.12 -1.21 4.35
C VAL A 35 12.44 -2.31 3.55
N GLU A 36 13.17 -3.35 3.20
CA GLU A 36 12.61 -4.49 2.47
C GLU A 36 11.75 -5.35 3.42
N VAL A 37 10.51 -5.55 3.03
CA VAL A 37 9.53 -6.37 3.75
C VAL A 37 8.90 -7.34 2.76
N GLU A 38 9.12 -8.63 2.95
CA GLU A 38 8.60 -9.68 2.07
C GLU A 38 7.67 -10.63 2.85
N PRO A 39 6.46 -10.86 2.41
CA PRO A 39 5.69 -10.08 1.43
C PRO A 39 5.33 -8.69 1.96
N ILE A 40 5.18 -7.72 1.06
CA ILE A 40 4.93 -6.32 1.41
C ILE A 40 3.66 -6.12 2.25
N THR A 41 2.69 -7.03 2.14
CA THR A 41 1.46 -7.00 2.96
C THR A 41 1.72 -7.07 4.47
N ARG A 42 2.88 -7.57 4.89
CA ARG A 42 3.31 -7.52 6.30
C ARG A 42 3.57 -6.08 6.78
N ALA A 43 4.08 -5.23 5.89
CA ALA A 43 4.31 -3.83 6.21
C ALA A 43 3.00 -3.09 6.52
N PHE A 44 1.89 -3.44 5.86
CA PHE A 44 0.58 -2.84 6.10
C PHE A 44 0.15 -2.95 7.57
N ARG A 45 0.31 -4.14 8.16
CA ARG A 45 -0.05 -4.39 9.56
C ARG A 45 0.88 -3.67 10.53
N ARG A 46 2.18 -3.67 10.24
CA ARG A 46 3.19 -2.99 11.06
C ARG A 46 2.96 -1.48 11.07
N MET A 47 2.62 -0.91 9.91
CA MET A 47 2.26 0.50 9.82
C MET A 47 0.96 0.81 10.55
N ALA A 48 -0.11 0.02 10.33
CA ALA A 48 -1.41 0.28 10.92
C ALA A 48 -1.42 0.12 12.45
N ARG A 49 -0.61 -0.80 13.00
CA ARG A 49 -0.54 -1.07 14.43
C ARG A 49 0.48 -0.19 15.15
N ASP A 50 1.69 -0.17 14.61
CA ASP A 50 2.88 0.28 15.33
C ASP A 50 3.46 1.58 14.75
N LEU A 51 2.93 2.08 13.62
CA LEU A 51 3.44 3.27 12.91
C LEU A 51 4.94 3.18 12.63
N GLU A 52 5.40 1.99 12.24
CA GLU A 52 6.83 1.67 12.19
C GLU A 52 7.57 2.38 11.06
N PHE A 53 6.86 2.78 10.01
CA PHE A 53 7.43 3.46 8.86
C PHE A 53 6.88 4.88 8.74
N ASP A 54 7.64 5.76 8.11
CA ASP A 54 7.15 7.09 7.76
C ASP A 54 6.30 7.06 6.48
N VAL A 55 6.68 6.18 5.55
CA VAL A 55 5.97 5.97 4.27
C VAL A 55 5.83 4.48 4.00
N THR A 56 4.65 4.04 3.63
CA THR A 56 4.43 2.66 3.19
C THR A 56 3.31 2.59 2.16
N GLU A 57 3.38 1.60 1.29
CA GLU A 57 2.19 1.23 0.54
C GLU A 57 1.19 0.52 1.46
N MET A 58 -0.08 0.65 1.16
CA MET A 58 -1.13 0.05 1.97
C MET A 58 -2.36 -0.26 1.11
N ALA A 59 -3.03 -1.37 1.40
CA ALA A 59 -4.33 -1.65 0.81
C ALA A 59 -5.34 -0.59 1.26
N LEU A 60 -6.19 -0.13 0.34
CA LEU A 60 -7.23 0.87 0.62
C LEU A 60 -8.12 0.46 1.81
N THR A 61 -8.48 -0.81 1.89
CA THR A 61 -9.27 -1.36 3.00
C THR A 61 -8.57 -1.24 4.35
N THR A 62 -7.25 -1.48 4.39
CA THR A 62 -6.44 -1.33 5.61
C THR A 62 -6.36 0.14 6.02
N HIS A 63 -6.21 1.05 5.05
CA HIS A 63 -6.22 2.49 5.32
C HIS A 63 -7.58 2.95 5.85
N ALA A 64 -8.69 2.53 5.23
CA ALA A 64 -10.03 2.87 5.68
C ALA A 64 -10.28 2.40 7.13
N LEU A 65 -9.82 1.18 7.45
CA LEU A 65 -9.92 0.66 8.81
C LEU A 65 -9.05 1.46 9.79
N ALA A 66 -7.82 1.78 9.43
CA ALA A 66 -6.93 2.61 10.25
C ALA A 66 -7.54 3.99 10.53
N HIS A 67 -8.18 4.59 9.52
CA HIS A 67 -8.89 5.86 9.66
C HIS A 67 -10.08 5.74 10.62
N ALA A 68 -10.88 4.66 10.51
CA ALA A 68 -12.01 4.41 11.41
C ALA A 68 -11.57 4.28 12.89
N PHE A 69 -10.34 3.82 13.13
CA PHE A 69 -9.73 3.75 14.46
C PHE A 69 -8.87 4.98 14.81
N ALA A 70 -9.06 6.08 14.10
CA ALA A 70 -8.35 7.35 14.33
C ALA A 70 -6.81 7.22 14.38
N LYS A 71 -6.24 6.31 13.58
CA LYS A 71 -4.79 6.21 13.44
C LYS A 71 -4.26 7.43 12.67
N PRO A 72 -3.13 8.01 13.06
CA PRO A 72 -2.56 9.20 12.42
C PRO A 72 -1.85 8.83 11.11
N ILE A 73 -2.60 8.33 10.14
CA ILE A 73 -2.13 7.91 8.83
C ILE A 73 -2.89 8.69 7.75
N THR A 74 -2.17 9.30 6.84
CA THR A 74 -2.73 10.03 5.70
C THR A 74 -2.40 9.31 4.39
N ALA A 75 -3.39 9.10 3.55
CA ALA A 75 -3.18 8.55 2.23
C ALA A 75 -2.67 9.62 1.26
N LEU A 76 -1.64 9.26 0.48
CA LEU A 76 -1.23 10.02 -0.69
C LEU A 76 -2.01 9.53 -1.92
N PRO A 77 -2.42 10.40 -2.84
CA PRO A 77 -3.18 10.02 -4.04
C PRO A 77 -2.27 9.37 -5.10
N ILE A 78 -1.51 8.37 -4.70
CA ILE A 78 -0.57 7.64 -5.55
C ILE A 78 -0.98 6.18 -5.55
N VAL A 79 -1.33 5.67 -6.72
CA VAL A 79 -1.66 4.25 -6.90
C VAL A 79 -0.40 3.50 -7.28
N LEU A 80 0.05 2.60 -6.42
CA LEU A 80 1.26 1.79 -6.65
C LEU A 80 0.96 0.50 -7.42
N THR A 81 -0.16 -0.16 -7.14
CA THR A 81 -0.56 -1.38 -7.81
C THR A 81 -1.99 -1.31 -8.28
N ARG A 82 -2.22 -1.80 -9.49
CA ARG A 82 -3.56 -2.08 -10.03
C ARG A 82 -3.55 -3.51 -10.51
N ASP A 83 -4.43 -4.32 -9.97
CA ASP A 83 -4.50 -5.73 -10.31
C ASP A 83 -5.95 -6.19 -10.40
N PHE A 84 -6.18 -7.25 -11.19
CA PHE A 84 -7.48 -7.88 -11.29
C PHE A 84 -7.58 -8.98 -10.22
N HIS A 85 -8.36 -8.71 -9.19
CA HIS A 85 -8.51 -9.63 -8.06
C HIS A 85 -9.63 -10.65 -8.25
N HIS A 86 -9.79 -11.22 -9.45
CA HIS A 86 -10.83 -12.23 -9.70
C HIS A 86 -10.77 -13.42 -8.73
N GLY A 87 -9.55 -13.82 -8.32
CA GLY A 87 -9.34 -14.88 -7.33
C GLY A 87 -9.74 -14.51 -5.90
N ALA A 88 -9.99 -13.23 -5.62
CA ALA A 88 -10.46 -12.77 -4.31
C ALA A 88 -11.99 -12.79 -4.19
N ILE A 89 -12.69 -13.10 -5.27
CA ILE A 89 -14.15 -13.23 -5.26
C ILE A 89 -14.50 -14.54 -4.52
N VAL A 90 -15.19 -14.40 -3.41
CA VAL A 90 -15.64 -15.53 -2.60
C VAL A 90 -17.16 -15.55 -2.52
N CYS A 91 -17.75 -16.73 -2.60
CA CYS A 91 -19.17 -16.94 -2.40
C CYS A 91 -19.40 -17.79 -1.15
N ALA A 92 -20.46 -17.52 -0.43
CA ALA A 92 -20.87 -18.37 0.68
C ALA A 92 -21.26 -19.76 0.14
N LYS A 93 -20.86 -20.83 0.84
CA LYS A 93 -21.23 -22.20 0.48
C LYS A 93 -22.75 -22.31 0.50
N GLY A 94 -23.34 -22.78 -0.61
CA GLY A 94 -24.80 -22.89 -0.77
C GLY A 94 -25.49 -21.61 -1.26
N SER A 95 -24.75 -20.56 -1.59
CA SER A 95 -25.30 -19.37 -2.22
C SER A 95 -25.81 -19.68 -3.63
N THR A 96 -27.03 -19.22 -3.95
CA THR A 96 -27.62 -19.27 -5.29
C THR A 96 -27.27 -18.04 -6.15
N LEU A 97 -26.44 -17.14 -5.63
CA LEU A 97 -25.97 -15.96 -6.35
C LEU A 97 -25.10 -16.41 -7.53
N GLY A 98 -25.60 -16.27 -8.73
CA GLY A 98 -24.85 -16.56 -9.95
C GLY A 98 -23.67 -15.61 -10.12
N VAL A 99 -22.67 -16.06 -10.85
CA VAL A 99 -21.41 -15.33 -11.12
C VAL A 99 -21.64 -13.92 -11.70
N GLN A 100 -22.79 -13.64 -12.27
CA GLN A 100 -23.12 -12.36 -12.90
C GLN A 100 -23.27 -11.18 -11.91
N MET A 101 -23.57 -11.43 -10.64
CA MET A 101 -23.76 -10.33 -9.66
C MET A 101 -22.48 -9.90 -8.95
N VAL A 102 -21.39 -10.64 -9.09
CA VAL A 102 -20.16 -10.41 -8.34
C VAL A 102 -19.19 -9.45 -9.03
N ILE A 103 -19.39 -9.19 -10.33
CA ILE A 103 -18.49 -8.35 -11.13
C ILE A 103 -18.55 -6.86 -10.76
N ALA A 104 -19.59 -6.42 -10.07
CA ALA A 104 -19.77 -5.01 -9.73
C ALA A 104 -18.95 -4.51 -8.53
N CYS A 105 -18.31 -5.40 -7.75
CA CYS A 105 -17.70 -5.02 -6.47
C CYS A 105 -16.17 -4.82 -6.47
N CYS A 106 -15.50 -5.08 -7.60
CA CYS A 106 -14.03 -5.09 -7.65
C CYS A 106 -13.41 -4.05 -8.60
N MET A 107 -14.10 -2.96 -8.89
CA MET A 107 -13.49 -1.84 -9.60
C MET A 107 -13.30 -0.65 -8.64
N VAL A 108 -12.20 -0.67 -7.92
CA VAL A 108 -11.60 0.55 -7.34
C VAL A 108 -10.11 0.50 -7.60
#